data_b0fca8e50e708d5b37d9be1074bed444
#
_entry.id   b0fca8e50e708d5b37d9be1074bed444
#
_cell.length_a   1.000
_cell.length_b   1.000
_cell.length_c   1.000
_cell.angle_alpha   90.00
_cell.angle_beta   90.00
_cell.angle_gamma   90.00
#
_symmetry.space_group_name_H-M   'P 1'
#
loop_
_entity.id
_entity.type
_entity.pdbx_description
1 polymer ?
#
loop_
_entity_poly.entity_id
_entity_poly.type
_entity_poly.pdbx_seq_one_letter_code
_entity_poly.pdbx_strand_id
1 'polypeptide(L)'
;MTAELVVSPSDQHVRASLAEAPAWSAYAADLRRLLNVVIEECGADHLEVGELLVSEPLPDRYWRLRNGMQASPAEAIDLAERMAAGFGPYCRLITPGRLRVESGWDGAIHLSMDPAVSNSLTGLTGDNLSLEWRTSEPDPEEEPRLVDGVVDDEFWDSVRAAADGLVLLCERWAHGAYGCRWFRVTVGNVTEVAQVVRSRSLLCVVANPDLRLDAGLLDEDFTAFEAPLTPGQLIYRAHPGGADSLAEVAGSGFSFMLADAVLAGWCAVVPDSDGVVRAAWESPGEG
;
A
#
# COMPACT_ATOMS: atom_id res chain seq x y z
N MET A 1 -13.73 -0.77 20.93
CA MET A 1 -12.83 -1.82 21.49
C MET A 1 -12.74 -2.93 20.47
N THR A 2 -11.55 -3.26 19.99
CA THR A 2 -11.30 -4.39 19.09
C THR A 2 -10.44 -5.41 19.80
N ALA A 3 -10.65 -6.70 19.56
CA ALA A 3 -9.76 -7.76 19.98
C ALA A 3 -8.76 -8.01 18.86
N GLU A 4 -7.50 -8.12 19.20
CA GLU A 4 -6.43 -8.44 18.27
C GLU A 4 -5.81 -9.79 18.63
N LEU A 5 -5.70 -10.66 17.64
CA LEU A 5 -4.93 -11.90 17.74
C LEU A 5 -3.68 -11.77 16.88
N VAL A 6 -2.51 -11.83 17.53
CA VAL A 6 -1.22 -11.87 16.84
C VAL A 6 -0.81 -13.34 16.69
N VAL A 7 -0.56 -13.74 15.45
CA VAL A 7 -0.20 -15.10 15.07
C VAL A 7 1.22 -15.11 14.53
N SER A 8 2.09 -15.84 15.17
CA SER A 8 3.48 -15.99 14.74
C SER A 8 3.93 -17.46 14.83
N PRO A 9 5.03 -17.85 14.18
CA PRO A 9 5.59 -19.18 14.35
C PRO A 9 5.98 -19.45 15.80
N SER A 10 5.70 -20.64 16.34
CA SER A 10 6.19 -21.08 17.64
C SER A 10 7.70 -21.41 17.60
N ASP A 11 8.20 -21.87 16.45
CA ASP A 11 9.60 -22.17 16.21
C ASP A 11 10.42 -20.91 15.91
N GLN A 12 11.47 -20.66 16.70
CA GLN A 12 12.36 -19.51 16.54
C GLN A 12 13.13 -19.53 15.20
N HIS A 13 13.44 -20.71 14.64
CA HIS A 13 14.11 -20.79 13.34
C HIS A 13 13.17 -20.36 12.20
N VAL A 14 11.87 -20.66 12.31
CA VAL A 14 10.87 -20.15 11.37
C VAL A 14 10.74 -18.64 11.47
N ARG A 15 10.72 -18.08 12.68
CA ARG A 15 10.72 -16.62 12.89
C ARG A 15 11.94 -15.92 12.29
N ALA A 16 13.12 -16.53 12.37
CA ALA A 16 14.36 -15.94 11.89
C ALA A 16 14.56 -16.05 10.36
N SER A 17 14.00 -17.08 9.73
CA SER A 17 14.24 -17.41 8.32
C SER A 17 12.96 -17.52 7.50
N LEU A 18 11.80 -17.30 8.10
CA LEU A 18 10.49 -17.35 7.45
C LEU A 18 10.35 -18.59 6.53
N ALA A 19 9.98 -18.38 5.27
CA ALA A 19 9.74 -19.46 4.31
C ALA A 19 10.97 -20.31 3.97
N GLU A 20 12.17 -19.89 4.31
CA GLU A 20 13.40 -20.68 4.12
C GLU A 20 13.60 -21.73 5.20
N ALA A 21 12.89 -21.62 6.33
CA ALA A 21 13.01 -22.58 7.42
C ALA A 21 12.39 -23.95 7.06
N PRO A 22 13.04 -25.07 7.44
CA PRO A 22 12.51 -26.42 7.17
C PRO A 22 11.12 -26.67 7.76
N ALA A 23 10.78 -26.03 8.88
CA ALA A 23 9.49 -26.16 9.56
C ALA A 23 8.40 -25.23 8.98
N TRP A 24 8.70 -24.42 7.98
CA TRP A 24 7.75 -23.47 7.38
C TRP A 24 6.44 -24.14 6.95
N SER A 25 6.51 -25.27 6.26
CA SER A 25 5.33 -25.95 5.72
C SER A 25 4.33 -26.36 6.82
N ALA A 26 4.81 -26.73 8.00
CA ALA A 26 3.94 -27.08 9.14
C ALA A 26 3.26 -25.82 9.71
N TYR A 27 4.01 -24.74 9.89
CA TYR A 27 3.47 -23.44 10.31
C TYR A 27 2.43 -22.92 9.31
N ALA A 28 2.75 -22.92 8.01
CA ALA A 28 1.86 -22.44 6.97
C ALA A 28 0.54 -23.24 6.91
N ALA A 29 0.61 -24.56 7.12
CA ALA A 29 -0.60 -25.39 7.18
C ALA A 29 -1.48 -25.06 8.39
N ASP A 30 -0.88 -24.80 9.54
CA ASP A 30 -1.60 -24.41 10.76
C ASP A 30 -2.18 -22.99 10.62
N LEU A 31 -1.41 -22.06 10.06
CA LEU A 31 -1.86 -20.70 9.77
C LEU A 31 -3.08 -20.71 8.83
N ARG A 32 -3.03 -21.47 7.75
CA ARG A 32 -4.18 -21.63 6.82
C ARG A 32 -5.43 -22.14 7.53
N ARG A 33 -5.29 -23.15 8.40
CA ARG A 33 -6.43 -23.68 9.17
C ARG A 33 -7.00 -22.64 10.13
N LEU A 34 -6.14 -21.91 10.84
CA LEU A 34 -6.55 -20.83 11.74
C LEU A 34 -7.32 -19.76 10.97
N LEU A 35 -6.74 -19.25 9.86
CA LEU A 35 -7.35 -18.20 9.06
C LEU A 35 -8.73 -18.63 8.50
N ASN A 36 -8.88 -19.86 8.05
CA ASN A 36 -10.19 -20.39 7.62
C ASN A 36 -11.23 -20.28 8.73
N VAL A 37 -10.88 -20.73 9.94
CA VAL A 37 -11.80 -20.68 11.10
C VAL A 37 -12.14 -19.23 11.44
N VAL A 38 -11.14 -18.35 11.50
CA VAL A 38 -11.36 -16.93 11.85
C VAL A 38 -12.25 -16.24 10.82
N ILE A 39 -12.00 -16.43 9.53
CA ILE A 39 -12.79 -15.82 8.45
C ILE A 39 -14.24 -16.32 8.51
N GLU A 40 -14.45 -17.61 8.76
CA GLU A 40 -15.78 -18.22 8.91
C GLU A 40 -16.53 -17.67 10.12
N GLU A 41 -15.89 -17.64 11.29
CA GLU A 41 -16.49 -17.13 12.55
C GLU A 41 -16.80 -15.62 12.46
N CYS A 42 -15.98 -14.85 11.76
CA CYS A 42 -16.26 -13.44 11.48
C CYS A 42 -17.35 -13.24 10.41
N GLY A 43 -17.81 -14.28 9.74
CA GLY A 43 -18.77 -14.20 8.64
C GLY A 43 -18.26 -13.32 7.49
N ALA A 44 -16.97 -13.42 7.18
CA ALA A 44 -16.33 -12.62 6.15
C ALA A 44 -16.36 -13.36 4.80
N ASP A 45 -17.43 -13.20 4.03
CA ASP A 45 -17.57 -13.82 2.70
C ASP A 45 -16.56 -13.28 1.68
N HIS A 46 -16.15 -12.03 1.86
CA HIS A 46 -15.14 -11.34 1.06
C HIS A 46 -14.32 -10.41 1.95
N LEU A 47 -13.05 -10.24 1.58
CA LEU A 47 -12.17 -9.27 2.21
C LEU A 47 -11.68 -8.27 1.15
N GLU A 48 -11.84 -6.98 1.43
CA GLU A 48 -11.34 -5.93 0.55
C GLU A 48 -9.83 -5.76 0.74
N VAL A 49 -9.12 -5.67 -0.38
CA VAL A 49 -7.67 -5.36 -0.40
C VAL A 49 -7.50 -3.86 -0.24
N GLY A 50 -6.80 -3.45 0.80
CA GLY A 50 -6.41 -2.06 1.05
C GLY A 50 -4.92 -1.96 1.32
N GLU A 51 -4.38 -0.75 1.30
CA GLU A 51 -2.99 -0.44 1.65
C GLU A 51 -1.96 -1.35 0.96
N LEU A 52 -2.19 -1.64 -0.33
CA LEU A 52 -1.33 -2.53 -1.10
C LEU A 52 0.08 -1.93 -1.24
N LEU A 53 1.08 -2.67 -0.79
CA LEU A 53 2.49 -2.36 -0.92
C LEU A 53 3.15 -3.35 -1.87
N VAL A 54 3.74 -2.83 -2.95
CA VAL A 54 4.43 -3.60 -3.98
C VAL A 54 5.88 -3.14 -4.05
N SER A 55 6.79 -3.94 -3.52
CA SER A 55 8.25 -3.68 -3.57
C SER A 55 8.94 -4.32 -4.78
N GLU A 56 8.28 -5.31 -5.40
CA GLU A 56 8.74 -6.03 -6.58
C GLU A 56 7.62 -6.18 -7.59
N PRO A 57 7.88 -6.46 -8.88
CA PRO A 57 6.83 -6.72 -9.86
C PRO A 57 5.89 -7.81 -9.37
N LEU A 58 4.57 -7.56 -9.45
CA LEU A 58 3.58 -8.56 -9.06
C LEU A 58 3.75 -9.83 -9.89
N PRO A 59 3.79 -11.03 -9.25
CA PRO A 59 3.71 -12.29 -9.98
C PRO A 59 2.45 -12.36 -10.85
N ASP A 60 2.52 -13.05 -11.98
CA ASP A 60 1.42 -13.13 -12.97
C ASP A 60 0.07 -13.52 -12.35
N ARG A 61 0.08 -14.39 -11.34
CA ARG A 61 -1.15 -14.80 -10.63
C ARG A 61 -1.85 -13.65 -9.89
N TYR A 62 -1.14 -12.55 -9.56
CA TYR A 62 -1.66 -11.38 -8.86
C TYR A 62 -1.84 -10.16 -9.78
N TRP A 63 -1.84 -10.33 -11.10
CA TRP A 63 -1.95 -9.23 -12.05
C TRP A 63 -3.23 -8.37 -11.88
N ARG A 64 -4.27 -8.94 -11.24
CA ARG A 64 -5.53 -8.24 -10.93
C ARG A 64 -5.54 -7.58 -9.55
N LEU A 65 -4.53 -7.86 -8.72
CA LEU A 65 -4.50 -7.36 -7.35
C LEU A 65 -4.38 -5.83 -7.37
N ARG A 66 -5.31 -5.18 -6.67
CA ARG A 66 -5.38 -3.72 -6.55
C ARG A 66 -6.20 -3.35 -5.33
N ASN A 67 -6.03 -2.14 -4.82
CA ASN A 67 -6.85 -1.60 -3.76
C ASN A 67 -8.34 -1.64 -4.13
N GLY A 68 -9.21 -1.91 -3.17
CA GLY A 68 -10.64 -2.07 -3.37
C GLY A 68 -11.05 -3.36 -4.12
N MET A 69 -10.13 -4.30 -4.36
CA MET A 69 -10.48 -5.63 -4.87
C MET A 69 -11.11 -6.47 -3.76
N GLN A 70 -12.21 -7.14 -4.08
CA GLN A 70 -12.81 -8.11 -3.18
C GLN A 70 -12.12 -9.47 -3.39
N ALA A 71 -11.35 -9.90 -2.39
CA ALA A 71 -10.71 -11.20 -2.35
C ALA A 71 -11.67 -12.23 -1.72
N SER A 72 -11.77 -13.40 -2.31
CA SER A 72 -12.43 -14.53 -1.66
C SER A 72 -11.63 -14.99 -0.44
N PRO A 73 -12.23 -15.73 0.51
CA PRO A 73 -11.51 -16.31 1.64
C PRO A 73 -10.24 -17.06 1.25
N ALA A 74 -10.29 -17.84 0.18
CA ALA A 74 -9.15 -18.61 -0.30
C ALA A 74 -8.01 -17.71 -0.83
N GLU A 75 -8.34 -16.62 -1.56
CA GLU A 75 -7.36 -15.64 -2.03
C GLU A 75 -6.79 -14.83 -0.86
N ALA A 76 -7.60 -14.47 0.12
CA ALA A 76 -7.17 -13.76 1.31
C ALA A 76 -6.17 -14.59 2.15
N ILE A 77 -6.43 -15.88 2.31
CA ILE A 77 -5.53 -16.80 3.00
C ILE A 77 -4.21 -16.99 2.24
N ASP A 78 -4.25 -17.10 0.90
CA ASP A 78 -3.04 -17.19 0.09
C ASP A 78 -2.19 -15.91 0.19
N LEU A 79 -2.82 -14.74 0.21
CA LEU A 79 -2.13 -13.47 0.43
C LEU A 79 -1.52 -13.39 1.83
N ALA A 80 -2.28 -13.72 2.88
CA ALA A 80 -1.80 -13.71 4.25
C ALA A 80 -0.61 -14.65 4.46
N GLU A 81 -0.65 -15.87 3.90
CA GLU A 81 0.49 -16.80 3.97
C GLU A 81 1.73 -16.24 3.29
N ARG A 82 1.56 -15.58 2.13
CA ARG A 82 2.70 -14.95 1.45
C ARG A 82 3.29 -13.78 2.23
N MET A 83 2.44 -12.96 2.85
CA MET A 83 2.89 -11.88 3.72
C MET A 83 3.66 -12.45 4.91
N ALA A 84 3.15 -13.50 5.55
CA ALA A 84 3.85 -14.20 6.63
C ALA A 84 5.18 -14.81 6.18
N ALA A 85 5.30 -15.20 4.91
CA ALA A 85 6.52 -15.72 4.32
C ALA A 85 7.57 -14.64 3.96
N GLY A 86 7.22 -13.36 4.09
CA GLY A 86 8.10 -12.26 3.73
C GLY A 86 8.19 -11.95 2.24
N PHE A 87 7.36 -12.57 1.41
CA PHE A 87 7.45 -12.39 -0.05
C PHE A 87 6.51 -11.34 -0.62
N GLY A 88 5.56 -10.80 0.18
CA GLY A 88 4.54 -9.91 -0.35
C GLY A 88 3.75 -10.46 -1.55
N PRO A 89 2.95 -9.68 -2.23
CA PRO A 89 2.64 -8.28 -1.92
C PRO A 89 2.03 -8.12 -0.53
N TYR A 90 2.36 -7.02 0.15
CA TYR A 90 1.78 -6.72 1.45
C TYR A 90 0.51 -5.91 1.28
N CYS A 91 -0.51 -6.20 2.07
CA CYS A 91 -1.77 -5.47 2.04
C CYS A 91 -2.54 -5.66 3.35
N ARG A 92 -3.53 -4.82 3.56
CA ARG A 92 -4.59 -5.05 4.54
C ARG A 92 -5.75 -5.76 3.84
N LEU A 93 -6.31 -6.77 4.50
CA LEU A 93 -7.49 -7.49 4.03
C LEU A 93 -8.61 -7.20 5.01
N ILE A 94 -9.68 -6.54 4.55
CA ILE A 94 -10.67 -5.92 5.44
C ILE A 94 -12.08 -6.36 5.07
N THR A 95 -12.81 -6.88 6.04
CA THR A 95 -14.28 -6.89 6.01
C THR A 95 -14.76 -5.87 7.04
N PRO A 96 -15.33 -4.73 6.61
CA PRO A 96 -15.65 -3.61 7.49
C PRO A 96 -16.46 -4.04 8.70
N GLY A 97 -16.02 -3.63 9.89
CA GLY A 97 -16.68 -3.93 11.16
C GLY A 97 -16.61 -5.38 11.62
N ARG A 98 -15.93 -6.29 10.90
CA ARG A 98 -15.86 -7.72 11.22
C ARG A 98 -14.45 -8.26 11.38
N LEU A 99 -13.61 -8.07 10.37
CA LEU A 99 -12.26 -8.65 10.36
C LEU A 99 -11.30 -7.77 9.59
N ARG A 100 -10.11 -7.58 10.14
CA ARG A 100 -8.94 -7.02 9.46
C ARG A 100 -7.77 -7.97 9.63
N VAL A 101 -7.09 -8.28 8.54
CA VAL A 101 -5.90 -9.13 8.47
C VAL A 101 -4.77 -8.32 7.87
N GLU A 102 -3.65 -8.24 8.55
CA GLU A 102 -2.43 -7.59 8.08
C GLU A 102 -1.19 -8.29 8.59
N SER A 103 -0.02 -8.03 8.01
CA SER A 103 1.23 -8.58 8.50
C SER A 103 2.04 -7.52 9.23
N GLY A 104 2.68 -7.92 10.33
CA GLY A 104 3.76 -7.16 10.93
C GLY A 104 5.05 -7.23 10.09
N TRP A 105 5.99 -6.34 10.39
CA TRP A 105 7.31 -6.32 9.75
C TRP A 105 8.16 -7.59 10.02
N ASP A 106 7.81 -8.33 11.07
CA ASP A 106 8.45 -9.59 11.49
C ASP A 106 7.77 -10.85 10.91
N GLY A 107 6.79 -10.67 10.00
CA GLY A 107 6.01 -11.74 9.40
C GLY A 107 4.89 -12.29 10.30
N ALA A 108 4.66 -11.73 11.49
CA ALA A 108 3.47 -12.05 12.27
C ALA A 108 2.20 -11.60 11.56
N ILE A 109 1.14 -12.38 11.67
CA ILE A 109 -0.18 -12.00 11.13
C ILE A 109 -1.03 -11.45 12.27
N HIS A 110 -1.53 -10.24 12.07
CA HIS A 110 -2.39 -9.52 12.98
C HIS A 110 -3.84 -9.64 12.51
N LEU A 111 -4.71 -10.11 13.39
CA LEU A 111 -6.14 -10.33 13.14
C LEU A 111 -6.94 -9.47 14.11
N SER A 112 -7.50 -8.36 13.62
CA SER A 112 -8.37 -7.50 14.43
C SER A 112 -9.83 -7.83 14.15
N MET A 113 -10.64 -8.04 15.21
CA MET A 113 -12.02 -8.49 15.10
C MET A 113 -12.90 -7.98 16.25
N ASP A 114 -14.21 -8.21 16.13
CA ASP A 114 -15.15 -7.93 17.21
C ASP A 114 -14.81 -8.80 18.44
N PRO A 115 -14.78 -8.22 19.66
CA PRO A 115 -14.55 -8.97 20.90
C PRO A 115 -15.54 -10.12 21.13
N ALA A 116 -16.76 -10.02 20.60
CA ALA A 116 -17.73 -11.11 20.71
C ALA A 116 -17.27 -12.35 19.95
N VAL A 117 -16.67 -12.17 18.76
CA VAL A 117 -16.09 -13.26 17.97
C VAL A 117 -14.84 -13.81 18.64
N SER A 118 -13.99 -12.96 19.22
CA SER A 118 -12.76 -13.41 19.86
C SER A 118 -13.02 -14.41 21.00
N ASN A 119 -14.15 -14.29 21.70
CA ASN A 119 -14.53 -15.23 22.74
C ASN A 119 -14.78 -16.65 22.22
N SER A 120 -15.31 -16.82 21.00
CA SER A 120 -15.50 -18.14 20.38
C SER A 120 -14.17 -18.76 19.94
N LEU A 121 -13.16 -17.92 19.74
CA LEU A 121 -11.84 -18.32 19.23
C LEU A 121 -10.80 -18.57 20.35
N THR A 122 -11.11 -18.31 21.62
CA THR A 122 -10.16 -18.48 22.74
C THR A 122 -9.63 -19.89 22.94
N GLY A 123 -10.28 -20.90 22.39
CA GLY A 123 -9.86 -22.30 22.42
C GLY A 123 -8.98 -22.73 21.25
N LEU A 124 -8.68 -21.84 20.31
CA LEU A 124 -7.84 -22.17 19.18
C LEU A 124 -6.42 -22.44 19.63
N THR A 125 -5.87 -23.53 19.10
CA THR A 125 -4.49 -23.95 19.33
C THR A 125 -3.90 -24.43 18.03
N GLY A 126 -2.59 -24.37 17.91
CA GLY A 126 -1.84 -24.97 16.80
C GLY A 126 -0.44 -25.28 17.30
N ASP A 127 0.05 -26.49 17.05
CA ASP A 127 1.35 -26.94 17.54
C ASP A 127 2.51 -26.08 17.04
N ASN A 128 2.35 -25.50 15.84
CA ASN A 128 3.36 -24.65 15.21
C ASN A 128 3.05 -23.15 15.30
N LEU A 129 1.95 -22.77 16.01
CA LEU A 129 1.53 -21.38 16.18
C LEU A 129 1.82 -20.88 17.59
N SER A 130 2.28 -19.64 17.67
CA SER A 130 2.27 -18.84 18.88
C SER A 130 1.13 -17.81 18.73
N LEU A 131 0.15 -17.86 19.63
CA LEU A 131 -1.04 -17.04 19.62
C LEU A 131 -1.01 -16.08 20.80
N GLU A 132 -1.07 -14.78 20.53
CA GLU A 132 -1.09 -13.74 21.56
C GLU A 132 -2.34 -12.88 21.37
N TRP A 133 -3.22 -12.89 22.37
CA TRP A 133 -4.39 -12.02 22.39
C TRP A 133 -4.04 -10.68 23.02
N ARG A 134 -4.42 -9.61 22.33
CA ARG A 134 -4.29 -8.24 22.78
C ARG A 134 -5.65 -7.56 22.75
N THR A 135 -5.87 -6.65 23.68
CA THR A 135 -7.04 -5.76 23.65
C THR A 135 -6.52 -4.39 23.28
N SER A 136 -6.95 -3.88 22.16
CA SER A 136 -6.63 -2.54 21.70
C SER A 136 -7.87 -1.66 21.86
N GLU A 137 -7.74 -0.56 22.56
CA GLU A 137 -8.68 0.55 22.38
C GLU A 137 -8.17 1.33 21.18
N PRO A 138 -8.95 1.47 20.09
CA PRO A 138 -8.54 2.31 19.00
C PRO A 138 -8.35 3.73 19.54
N ASP A 139 -7.19 4.31 19.32
CA ASP A 139 -6.99 5.72 19.57
C ASP A 139 -7.84 6.48 18.54
N PRO A 140 -8.85 7.25 18.96
CA PRO A 140 -9.66 8.01 18.03
C PRO A 140 -8.86 9.08 17.26
N GLU A 141 -7.65 9.42 17.71
CA GLU A 141 -6.74 10.32 17.00
C GLU A 141 -5.92 9.58 15.92
N GLU A 142 -5.88 8.23 15.95
CA GLU A 142 -5.21 7.39 14.95
C GLU A 142 -6.15 6.87 13.84
N GLU A 143 -7.43 7.26 13.82
CA GLU A 143 -8.26 6.92 12.67
C GLU A 143 -7.73 7.62 11.41
N PRO A 144 -7.25 6.87 10.42
CA PRO A 144 -6.70 7.46 9.21
C PRO A 144 -7.78 8.26 8.50
N ARG A 145 -7.48 9.51 8.16
CA ARG A 145 -8.35 10.31 7.31
C ARG A 145 -8.33 9.72 5.91
N LEU A 146 -9.48 9.37 5.40
CA LEU A 146 -9.61 8.89 4.03
C LEU A 146 -9.65 10.07 3.06
N VAL A 147 -9.09 9.85 1.87
CA VAL A 147 -9.21 10.79 0.76
C VAL A 147 -10.65 10.77 0.27
N ASP A 148 -11.31 11.90 0.30
CA ASP A 148 -12.70 12.11 -0.14
C ASP A 148 -12.81 12.68 -1.56
N GLY A 149 -11.71 13.20 -2.11
CA GLY A 149 -11.66 13.72 -3.47
C GLY A 149 -11.84 12.62 -4.51
N VAL A 150 -12.61 12.91 -5.55
CA VAL A 150 -12.85 12.00 -6.68
C VAL A 150 -12.23 12.62 -7.94
N VAL A 151 -11.60 11.77 -8.75
CA VAL A 151 -11.06 12.19 -10.06
C VAL A 151 -12.21 12.26 -11.05
N ASP A 152 -12.70 13.47 -11.27
CA ASP A 152 -13.78 13.84 -12.16
C ASP A 152 -13.38 15.00 -13.09
N ASP A 153 -14.33 15.60 -13.77
CA ASP A 153 -14.08 16.74 -14.66
C ASP A 153 -13.54 17.95 -13.89
N GLU A 154 -14.02 18.21 -12.67
CA GLU A 154 -13.57 19.33 -11.82
C GLU A 154 -12.11 19.14 -11.38
N PHE A 155 -11.75 17.90 -11.03
CA PHE A 155 -10.35 17.55 -10.73
C PHE A 155 -9.46 17.86 -11.95
N TRP A 156 -9.82 17.39 -13.16
CA TRP A 156 -9.01 17.61 -14.36
C TRP A 156 -8.98 19.07 -14.81
N ASP A 157 -10.04 19.83 -14.59
CA ASP A 157 -10.06 21.26 -14.84
C ASP A 157 -9.10 22.01 -13.90
N SER A 158 -9.04 21.60 -12.63
CA SER A 158 -8.08 22.13 -11.66
C SER A 158 -6.64 21.81 -12.04
N VAL A 159 -6.36 20.58 -12.48
CA VAL A 159 -5.04 20.18 -13.00
C VAL A 159 -4.67 21.00 -14.23
N ARG A 160 -5.61 21.20 -15.15
CA ARG A 160 -5.40 22.00 -16.39
C ARG A 160 -5.10 23.44 -16.07
N ALA A 161 -5.80 24.03 -15.09
CA ALA A 161 -5.57 25.40 -14.67
C ALA A 161 -4.18 25.58 -14.02
N ALA A 162 -3.69 24.58 -13.30
CA ALA A 162 -2.35 24.60 -12.72
C ALA A 162 -1.24 24.36 -13.76
N ALA A 163 -1.55 23.76 -14.90
CA ALA A 163 -0.58 23.28 -15.90
C ALA A 163 0.07 24.41 -16.74
N ASP A 164 -0.26 25.67 -16.49
CA ASP A 164 0.51 26.82 -17.00
C ASP A 164 1.90 26.90 -16.35
N GLY A 165 2.07 26.30 -15.15
CA GLY A 165 3.33 26.08 -14.45
C GLY A 165 3.86 24.68 -14.59
N LEU A 166 4.80 24.32 -13.70
CA LEU A 166 5.24 22.93 -13.57
C LEU A 166 4.23 22.17 -12.72
N VAL A 167 3.64 21.14 -13.28
CA VAL A 167 2.75 20.22 -12.57
C VAL A 167 3.28 18.80 -12.70
N LEU A 168 3.45 18.15 -11.56
CA LEU A 168 3.72 16.74 -11.46
C LEU A 168 2.49 16.03 -10.89
N LEU A 169 2.12 14.91 -11.50
CA LEU A 169 1.05 14.05 -11.07
C LEU A 169 1.62 12.69 -10.69
N CYS A 170 1.51 12.32 -9.43
CA CYS A 170 1.81 10.98 -8.95
C CYS A 170 0.55 10.12 -9.03
N GLU A 171 0.62 9.02 -9.75
CA GLU A 171 -0.39 7.98 -9.70
C GLU A 171 0.11 6.84 -8.82
N ARG A 172 -0.61 6.56 -7.75
CA ARG A 172 -0.33 5.45 -6.82
C ARG A 172 -1.44 4.42 -6.94
N TRP A 173 -1.12 3.22 -7.43
CA TRP A 173 -2.03 2.07 -7.42
C TRP A 173 -1.69 1.07 -6.32
N ALA A 174 -0.47 1.20 -5.76
CA ALA A 174 0.05 0.49 -4.62
C ALA A 174 1.14 1.36 -3.99
N HIS A 175 1.57 1.05 -2.78
CA HIS A 175 2.74 1.65 -2.17
C HIS A 175 4.02 0.98 -2.71
N GLY A 176 5.16 1.69 -2.63
CA GLY A 176 6.46 1.20 -3.09
C GLY A 176 6.79 1.56 -4.54
N ALA A 177 8.03 1.22 -4.96
CA ALA A 177 8.62 1.68 -6.22
C ALA A 177 7.83 1.25 -7.46
N TYR A 178 7.27 0.05 -7.45
CA TYR A 178 6.54 -0.51 -8.59
C TYR A 178 5.04 -0.20 -8.57
N GLY A 179 4.55 0.38 -7.50
CA GLY A 179 3.15 0.76 -7.34
C GLY A 179 2.89 2.24 -7.59
N CYS A 180 3.83 2.97 -8.16
CA CYS A 180 3.79 4.40 -8.33
C CYS A 180 4.40 4.80 -9.67
N ARG A 181 3.82 5.79 -10.33
CA ARG A 181 4.41 6.44 -11.50
C ARG A 181 4.07 7.92 -11.54
N TRP A 182 4.93 8.67 -12.22
CA TRP A 182 4.81 10.11 -12.30
C TRP A 182 4.57 10.57 -13.72
N PHE A 183 3.84 11.68 -13.83
CA PHE A 183 3.63 12.39 -15.08
C PHE A 183 3.99 13.85 -14.90
N ARG A 184 4.71 14.41 -15.86
CA ARG A 184 4.73 15.85 -16.06
C ARG A 184 3.49 16.23 -16.85
N VAL A 185 2.60 16.98 -16.21
CA VAL A 185 1.35 17.43 -16.83
C VAL A 185 1.53 18.82 -17.44
N THR A 186 1.01 19.01 -18.63
CA THR A 186 0.95 20.29 -19.35
C THR A 186 -0.45 20.48 -19.92
N VAL A 187 -0.80 21.69 -20.29
CA VAL A 187 -2.07 21.98 -20.97
C VAL A 187 -2.24 21.11 -22.22
N GLY A 188 -1.14 20.76 -22.91
CA GLY A 188 -1.16 19.97 -24.13
C GLY A 188 -1.37 18.48 -23.94
N ASN A 189 -1.02 17.90 -22.76
CA ASN A 189 -1.07 16.44 -22.55
C ASN A 189 -2.03 15.99 -21.43
N VAL A 190 -2.69 16.92 -20.73
CA VAL A 190 -3.58 16.59 -19.61
C VAL A 190 -4.66 15.57 -19.98
N THR A 191 -5.21 15.66 -21.18
CA THR A 191 -6.23 14.75 -21.68
C THR A 191 -5.66 13.34 -21.92
N GLU A 192 -4.45 13.22 -22.42
CA GLU A 192 -3.77 11.94 -22.64
C GLU A 192 -3.43 11.28 -21.29
N VAL A 193 -2.96 12.07 -20.32
CA VAL A 193 -2.69 11.57 -18.95
C VAL A 193 -3.98 11.05 -18.32
N ALA A 194 -5.10 11.78 -18.45
CA ALA A 194 -6.40 11.36 -17.93
C ALA A 194 -6.87 10.00 -18.49
N GLN A 195 -6.49 9.66 -19.72
CA GLN A 195 -6.88 8.40 -20.37
C GLN A 195 -6.03 7.20 -19.93
N VAL A 196 -4.84 7.42 -19.36
CA VAL A 196 -3.91 6.34 -19.03
C VAL A 196 -3.80 6.04 -17.54
N VAL A 197 -4.38 6.86 -16.67
CA VAL A 197 -4.47 6.58 -15.24
C VAL A 197 -5.39 5.40 -14.97
N ARG A 198 -5.09 4.65 -13.94
CA ARG A 198 -5.78 3.40 -13.60
C ARG A 198 -6.95 3.66 -12.67
N SER A 199 -8.05 2.95 -12.86
CA SER A 199 -9.14 2.91 -11.88
C SER A 199 -8.61 2.48 -10.51
N ARG A 200 -9.15 3.10 -9.46
CA ARG A 200 -8.83 2.85 -8.04
C ARG A 200 -7.45 3.33 -7.61
N SER A 201 -6.71 4.02 -8.47
CA SER A 201 -5.46 4.69 -8.09
C SER A 201 -5.76 5.96 -7.28
N LEU A 202 -4.80 6.32 -6.42
CA LEU A 202 -4.74 7.65 -5.83
C LEU A 202 -3.91 8.54 -6.76
N LEU A 203 -4.45 9.68 -7.17
CA LEU A 203 -3.71 10.73 -7.86
C LEU A 203 -3.35 11.84 -6.88
N CYS A 204 -2.07 12.16 -6.79
CA CYS A 204 -1.58 13.29 -6.01
C CYS A 204 -0.94 14.32 -6.95
N VAL A 205 -1.42 15.56 -6.90
CA VAL A 205 -0.98 16.65 -7.77
C VAL A 205 -0.06 17.57 -7.00
N VAL A 206 1.13 17.82 -7.54
CA VAL A 206 2.10 18.77 -7.00
C VAL A 206 2.29 19.90 -8.02
N ALA A 207 1.84 21.09 -7.68
CA ALA A 207 1.99 22.26 -8.51
C ALA A 207 3.23 23.06 -8.10
N ASN A 208 4.05 23.41 -9.09
CA ASN A 208 5.28 24.18 -8.92
C ASN A 208 6.22 23.61 -7.84
N PRO A 209 6.55 22.30 -7.89
CA PRO A 209 7.44 21.70 -6.92
C PRO A 209 8.82 22.36 -6.94
N ASP A 210 9.44 22.46 -5.76
CA ASP A 210 10.84 22.88 -5.64
C ASP A 210 11.74 21.70 -6.00
N LEU A 211 12.11 21.59 -7.28
CA LEU A 211 13.03 20.56 -7.77
C LEU A 211 14.46 21.08 -7.75
N ARG A 212 15.28 20.54 -6.89
CA ARG A 212 16.70 20.91 -6.76
C ARG A 212 17.56 19.69 -6.51
N LEU A 213 18.85 19.87 -6.80
CA LEU A 213 19.86 18.90 -6.42
C LEU A 213 20.37 19.26 -5.01
N ASP A 214 20.04 18.43 -4.04
CA ASP A 214 20.44 18.61 -2.65
C ASP A 214 20.98 17.31 -2.09
N ALA A 215 22.26 17.33 -1.67
CA ALA A 215 22.93 16.16 -1.11
C ALA A 215 22.31 15.69 0.22
N GLY A 216 21.70 16.62 0.99
CA GLY A 216 21.06 16.30 2.26
C GLY A 216 19.83 15.41 2.12
N LEU A 217 19.22 15.38 0.94
CA LEU A 217 18.04 14.54 0.67
C LEU A 217 18.36 13.07 0.45
N LEU A 218 19.62 12.70 0.34
CA LEU A 218 20.01 11.31 0.06
C LEU A 218 19.90 10.37 1.24
N ASP A 219 19.88 10.88 2.45
CA ASP A 219 19.75 10.09 3.67
C ASP A 219 18.29 9.79 4.02
N GLU A 220 17.35 10.28 3.21
CA GLU A 220 15.91 10.12 3.41
C GLU A 220 15.29 9.42 2.20
N ASP A 221 14.06 8.92 2.36
CA ASP A 221 13.28 8.41 1.24
C ASP A 221 12.89 9.57 0.33
N PHE A 222 13.46 9.62 -0.86
CA PHE A 222 13.22 10.68 -1.83
C PHE A 222 12.90 10.13 -3.21
N THR A 223 12.29 10.99 -4.01
CA THR A 223 11.99 10.71 -5.41
C THR A 223 12.92 11.51 -6.30
N ALA A 224 13.58 10.85 -7.24
CA ALA A 224 14.42 11.49 -8.24
C ALA A 224 13.70 11.55 -9.59
N PHE A 225 13.80 12.70 -10.26
CA PHE A 225 13.24 12.91 -11.59
C PHE A 225 14.35 13.23 -12.57
N GLU A 226 14.23 12.70 -13.78
CA GLU A 226 15.13 13.04 -14.87
C GLU A 226 14.85 14.48 -15.35
N ALA A 227 15.90 15.26 -15.51
CA ALA A 227 15.80 16.64 -16.00
C ALA A 227 16.52 16.76 -17.37
N PRO A 228 15.90 17.48 -18.36
CA PRO A 228 14.60 18.10 -18.32
C PRO A 228 13.47 17.07 -18.40
N LEU A 229 12.39 17.28 -17.61
CA LEU A 229 11.24 16.41 -17.64
C LEU A 229 10.51 16.51 -18.97
N THR A 230 10.36 15.42 -19.68
CA THR A 230 9.62 15.37 -20.94
C THR A 230 8.13 15.19 -20.64
N PRO A 231 7.24 16.01 -21.21
CA PRO A 231 5.80 15.84 -21.05
C PRO A 231 5.35 14.42 -21.41
N GLY A 232 4.55 13.79 -20.53
CA GLY A 232 4.03 12.43 -20.71
C GLY A 232 5.05 11.31 -20.48
N GLN A 233 6.33 11.64 -20.31
CA GLN A 233 7.37 10.68 -19.91
C GLN A 233 7.94 11.09 -18.56
N LEU A 234 7.81 10.22 -17.58
CA LEU A 234 8.48 10.33 -16.31
C LEU A 234 9.19 9.05 -15.99
N ILE A 235 10.51 9.15 -15.84
CA ILE A 235 11.30 8.08 -15.25
C ILE A 235 11.34 8.36 -13.77
N TYR A 236 10.65 7.50 -13.02
CA TYR A 236 10.69 7.48 -11.57
C TYR A 236 11.78 6.53 -11.11
N ARG A 237 12.59 6.99 -10.16
CA ARG A 237 13.53 6.15 -9.41
C ARG A 237 13.49 6.54 -7.95
N ALA A 238 13.30 5.57 -7.08
CA ALA A 238 13.57 5.72 -5.66
C ALA A 238 15.05 5.44 -5.41
N HIS A 239 15.69 6.34 -4.69
CA HIS A 239 17.09 6.20 -4.29
C HIS A 239 17.16 6.24 -2.77
N PRO A 240 17.08 5.09 -2.07
CA PRO A 240 17.32 5.06 -0.64
C PRO A 240 18.80 5.33 -0.38
N GLY A 241 19.09 6.41 0.37
CA GLY A 241 20.33 6.75 1.04
C GLY A 241 21.67 6.62 0.31
N GLY A 242 22.58 7.52 0.63
CA GLY A 242 24.02 7.38 0.34
C GLY A 242 24.58 8.38 -0.68
N ALA A 243 25.76 8.94 -0.35
CA ALA A 243 26.46 9.93 -1.17
C ALA A 243 26.87 9.39 -2.55
N ASP A 244 27.17 8.10 -2.66
CA ASP A 244 27.52 7.45 -3.92
C ASP A 244 26.36 7.48 -4.91
N SER A 245 25.14 7.29 -4.40
CA SER A 245 23.92 7.37 -5.21
C SER A 245 23.68 8.80 -5.74
N LEU A 246 24.00 9.84 -4.95
CA LEU A 246 23.92 11.23 -5.41
C LEU A 246 24.89 11.51 -6.56
N ALA A 247 26.14 11.06 -6.45
CA ALA A 247 27.14 11.30 -7.49
C ALA A 247 26.73 10.67 -8.84
N GLU A 248 26.17 9.47 -8.80
CA GLU A 248 25.62 8.78 -9.98
C GLU A 248 24.40 9.52 -10.53
N VAL A 249 23.44 9.86 -9.68
CA VAL A 249 22.20 10.55 -10.07
C VAL A 249 22.51 11.95 -10.60
N ALA A 250 23.40 12.71 -9.93
CA ALA A 250 23.82 14.05 -10.38
C ALA A 250 24.47 14.00 -11.76
N GLY A 251 25.29 13.00 -12.01
CA GLY A 251 25.90 12.77 -13.32
C GLY A 251 24.89 12.43 -14.42
N SER A 252 23.71 11.93 -14.05
CA SER A 252 22.60 11.60 -14.95
C SER A 252 21.60 12.75 -15.14
N GLY A 253 21.78 13.88 -14.45
CA GLY A 253 20.91 15.07 -14.60
C GLY A 253 19.57 15.00 -13.85
N PHE A 254 19.51 14.29 -12.73
CA PHE A 254 18.32 14.23 -11.90
C PHE A 254 18.19 15.44 -10.98
N SER A 255 16.94 15.85 -10.73
CA SER A 255 16.55 16.74 -9.64
C SER A 255 15.80 15.94 -8.58
N PHE A 256 15.87 16.39 -7.34
CA PHE A 256 15.28 15.72 -6.18
C PHE A 256 14.07 16.48 -5.65
N MET A 257 13.13 15.72 -5.15
CA MET A 257 11.99 16.19 -4.38
C MET A 257 11.78 15.21 -3.23
N LEU A 258 11.53 15.71 -2.02
CA LEU A 258 11.18 14.86 -0.89
C LEU A 258 9.93 14.05 -1.22
N ALA A 259 9.93 12.77 -0.87
CA ALA A 259 8.78 11.91 -1.09
C ALA A 259 7.51 12.47 -0.41
N ASP A 260 7.66 13.03 0.78
CA ASP A 260 6.58 13.65 1.54
C ASP A 260 6.03 14.93 0.89
N ALA A 261 6.85 15.68 0.15
CA ALA A 261 6.37 16.86 -0.58
C ALA A 261 5.33 16.50 -1.66
N VAL A 262 5.34 15.26 -2.15
CA VAL A 262 4.35 14.72 -3.07
C VAL A 262 2.98 14.60 -2.42
N LEU A 263 2.98 14.41 -1.12
CA LEU A 263 1.79 14.20 -0.31
C LEU A 263 1.13 15.54 0.10
N ALA A 264 1.86 16.65 -0.01
CA ALA A 264 1.36 18.00 0.31
C ALA A 264 0.46 18.63 -0.77
N GLY A 265 0.30 17.98 -1.94
CA GLY A 265 -0.61 18.41 -2.99
C GLY A 265 -2.07 17.97 -2.73
N TRP A 266 -2.98 18.37 -3.60
CA TRP A 266 -4.34 17.83 -3.53
C TRP A 266 -4.39 16.44 -4.15
N CYS A 267 -5.16 15.56 -3.51
CA CYS A 267 -5.28 14.16 -3.89
C CYS A 267 -6.74 13.80 -4.21
N ALA A 268 -6.92 12.84 -5.11
CA ALA A 268 -8.22 12.31 -5.45
C ALA A 268 -8.11 10.84 -5.91
N VAL A 269 -9.18 10.08 -5.74
CA VAL A 269 -9.23 8.66 -6.11
C VAL A 269 -9.89 8.50 -7.47
N VAL A 270 -9.27 7.70 -8.34
CA VAL A 270 -9.82 7.39 -9.67
C VAL A 270 -10.97 6.40 -9.53
N PRO A 271 -12.20 6.76 -9.94
CA PRO A 271 -13.34 5.85 -9.89
C PRO A 271 -13.19 4.70 -10.91
N ASP A 272 -13.99 3.68 -10.75
CA ASP A 272 -14.19 2.66 -11.78
C ASP A 272 -14.97 3.26 -12.98
N SER A 273 -15.04 2.54 -14.08
CA SER A 273 -15.70 2.99 -15.32
C SER A 273 -17.21 3.30 -15.18
N ASP A 274 -17.83 2.87 -14.06
CA ASP A 274 -19.21 3.17 -13.71
C ASP A 274 -19.35 4.41 -12.81
N GLY A 275 -18.24 5.13 -12.58
CA GLY A 275 -18.17 6.35 -11.75
C GLY A 275 -18.13 6.09 -10.25
N VAL A 276 -18.06 4.84 -9.81
CA VAL A 276 -18.06 4.49 -8.39
C VAL A 276 -16.61 4.36 -7.86
N VAL A 277 -16.31 5.06 -6.77
CA VAL A 277 -15.05 4.91 -6.04
C VAL A 277 -15.12 3.63 -5.20
N ARG A 278 -14.20 2.68 -5.46
CA ARG A 278 -14.13 1.39 -4.77
C ARG A 278 -12.79 1.13 -4.09
N ALA A 279 -11.93 2.13 -3.97
CA ALA A 279 -10.70 2.04 -3.22
C ALA A 279 -10.69 3.13 -2.16
N ALA A 280 -10.50 2.74 -0.91
CA ALA A 280 -10.20 3.66 0.16
C ALA A 280 -8.69 3.92 0.17
N TRP A 281 -8.28 5.18 0.26
CA TRP A 281 -6.90 5.61 0.42
C TRP A 281 -6.80 6.51 1.63
N GLU A 282 -5.82 6.22 2.48
CA GLU A 282 -5.51 7.11 3.58
C GLU A 282 -4.98 8.44 3.05
N SER A 283 -5.48 9.53 3.60
CA SER A 283 -4.97 10.86 3.30
C SER A 283 -3.51 10.91 3.74
N PRO A 284 -2.61 11.40 2.88
CA PRO A 284 -1.27 11.71 3.30
C PRO A 284 -1.36 12.67 4.48
N GLY A 285 -0.78 12.30 5.63
CA GLY A 285 -0.80 13.13 6.82
C GLY A 285 -0.19 14.51 6.55
N GLU A 286 -0.74 15.53 7.18
CA GLU A 286 -0.04 16.81 7.32
C GLU A 286 1.16 16.52 8.25
N GLY A 287 2.35 16.33 7.65
CA GLY A 287 3.60 16.15 8.37
C GLY A 287 4.08 17.44 9.03
#